data_8fb35ee64e2558d56c157b060c52779a
#
_entry.id   8fb35ee64e2558d56c157b060c52779a
#
_cell.length_a   1.000
_cell.length_b   1.000
_cell.length_c   1.000
_cell.angle_alpha   90.00
_cell.angle_beta   90.00
_cell.angle_gamma   90.00
#
_symmetry.space_group_name_H-M   'P 1'
#
loop_
_entity.id
_entity.type
_entity.pdbx_description
1 polymer ?
#
loop_
_entity_poly.entity_id
_entity_poly.type
_entity_poly.pdbx_seq_one_letter_code
_entity_poly.pdbx_strand_id
1 'polypeptide(L)'
;MRWQPDGLVCAECGFDWEMARQDAVELVARAPDAAVAAITGIKDPMRRTGDRWSASMYVWHLVDVLRIGTERLLTLTHDAGRGITCWDENALAEARRYQLLSPAVGLIVLQSAVQAWTATAAVASADAEVHHPQFGVLGAIEIIRRNAHEVHHHLMDINRADTPR
;
A
#
# COMPACT_ATOMS: atom_id res chain seq x y z
N MET A 1 8.96 -0.42 -21.72
CA MET A 1 9.05 -1.77 -21.14
C MET A 1 7.95 -1.89 -20.11
N ARG A 2 7.18 -2.99 -20.08
CA ARG A 2 6.14 -3.21 -19.06
C ARG A 2 6.79 -3.71 -17.76
N TRP A 3 6.30 -3.28 -16.63
CA TRP A 3 6.80 -3.73 -15.32
C TRP A 3 6.60 -5.25 -15.13
N GLN A 4 7.60 -5.88 -14.57
CA GLN A 4 7.54 -7.27 -14.11
C GLN A 4 8.21 -7.37 -12.75
N PRO A 5 7.67 -8.15 -11.82
CA PRO A 5 8.32 -8.41 -10.53
C PRO A 5 9.56 -9.32 -10.71
N ASP A 6 10.46 -9.30 -9.73
CA ASP A 6 11.67 -10.14 -9.68
C ASP A 6 11.35 -11.59 -9.29
N GLY A 7 10.27 -12.14 -9.80
CA GLY A 7 9.82 -13.51 -9.51
C GLY A 7 8.30 -13.58 -9.36
N LEU A 8 7.77 -14.78 -9.20
CA LEU A 8 6.33 -14.99 -9.06
C LEU A 8 5.83 -14.68 -7.64
N VAL A 9 6.70 -14.74 -6.64
CA VAL A 9 6.37 -14.56 -5.23
C VAL A 9 7.38 -13.62 -4.58
N CYS A 10 6.92 -12.71 -3.73
CA CYS A 10 7.79 -11.86 -2.92
C CYS A 10 8.57 -12.72 -1.92
N ALA A 11 9.90 -12.65 -1.96
CA ALA A 11 10.76 -13.47 -1.11
C ALA A 11 10.62 -13.16 0.40
N GLU A 12 10.16 -11.96 0.76
CA GLU A 12 10.05 -11.53 2.16
C GLU A 12 8.70 -11.84 2.79
N CYS A 13 7.59 -11.56 2.06
CA CYS A 13 6.24 -11.69 2.61
C CYS A 13 5.42 -12.82 1.99
N GLY A 14 5.91 -13.48 0.92
CA GLY A 14 5.20 -14.55 0.24
C GLY A 14 4.03 -14.09 -0.65
N PHE A 15 3.90 -12.79 -0.92
CA PHE A 15 2.85 -12.28 -1.80
C PHE A 15 2.99 -12.85 -3.22
N ASP A 16 1.89 -13.41 -3.75
CA ASP A 16 1.82 -13.93 -5.12
C ASP A 16 1.56 -12.78 -6.12
N TRP A 17 2.54 -12.52 -6.98
CA TRP A 17 2.45 -11.49 -8.01
C TRP A 17 1.51 -11.85 -9.17
N GLU A 18 1.06 -13.09 -9.28
CA GLU A 18 0.07 -13.55 -10.25
C GLU A 18 -1.36 -13.53 -9.68
N MET A 19 -1.53 -13.11 -8.42
CA MET A 19 -2.83 -13.01 -7.75
C MET A 19 -3.90 -12.39 -8.68
N ALA A 20 -5.09 -12.99 -8.72
CA ALA A 20 -6.18 -12.46 -9.52
C ALA A 20 -6.60 -11.05 -9.03
N ARG A 21 -7.08 -10.21 -9.96
CA ARG A 21 -7.50 -8.84 -9.64
C ARG A 21 -8.49 -8.79 -8.47
N GLN A 22 -9.48 -9.67 -8.49
CA GLN A 22 -10.50 -9.71 -7.45
C GLN A 22 -9.90 -10.05 -6.09
N ASP A 23 -9.02 -11.05 -6.02
CA ASP A 23 -8.38 -11.47 -4.78
C ASP A 23 -7.48 -10.35 -4.21
N ALA A 24 -6.77 -9.63 -5.08
CA ALA A 24 -5.98 -8.48 -4.68
C ALA A 24 -6.84 -7.33 -4.12
N VAL A 25 -8.00 -7.06 -4.73
CA VAL A 25 -8.96 -6.06 -4.23
C VAL A 25 -9.55 -6.50 -2.89
N GLU A 26 -9.90 -7.77 -2.74
CA GLU A 26 -10.43 -8.33 -1.47
C GLU A 26 -9.38 -8.30 -0.36
N LEU A 27 -8.10 -8.54 -0.68
CA LEU A 27 -7.00 -8.42 0.27
C LEU A 27 -6.92 -6.99 0.81
N VAL A 28 -6.93 -5.98 -0.07
CA VAL A 28 -6.91 -4.57 0.34
C VAL A 28 -8.18 -4.20 1.13
N ALA A 29 -9.35 -4.71 0.73
CA ALA A 29 -10.60 -4.41 1.44
C ALA A 29 -10.59 -4.88 2.91
N ARG A 30 -9.83 -5.94 3.23
CA ARG A 30 -9.67 -6.46 4.61
C ARG A 30 -8.57 -5.76 5.41
N ALA A 31 -7.80 -4.86 4.80
CA ALA A 31 -6.67 -4.20 5.45
C ALA A 31 -7.04 -3.45 6.75
N PRO A 32 -8.18 -2.73 6.86
CA PRO A 32 -8.53 -2.04 8.09
C PRO A 32 -8.68 -3.00 9.29
N ASP A 33 -9.42 -4.08 9.12
CA ASP A 33 -9.64 -5.07 10.19
C ASP A 33 -8.33 -5.79 10.55
N ALA A 34 -7.53 -6.14 9.55
CA ALA A 34 -6.22 -6.76 9.75
C ALA A 34 -5.24 -5.82 10.49
N ALA A 35 -5.24 -4.52 10.16
CA ALA A 35 -4.42 -3.53 10.84
C ALA A 35 -4.87 -3.30 12.30
N VAL A 36 -6.18 -3.27 12.55
CA VAL A 36 -6.72 -3.22 13.92
C VAL A 36 -6.27 -4.44 14.72
N ALA A 37 -6.41 -5.65 14.16
CA ALA A 37 -6.00 -6.87 14.82
C ALA A 37 -4.48 -6.88 15.11
N ALA A 38 -3.66 -6.47 14.14
CA ALA A 38 -2.20 -6.42 14.28
C ALA A 38 -1.74 -5.43 15.36
N ILE A 39 -2.37 -4.25 15.44
CA ILE A 39 -2.00 -3.21 16.43
C ILE A 39 -2.49 -3.55 17.85
N THR A 40 -3.63 -4.22 17.99
CA THR A 40 -4.24 -4.48 19.31
C THR A 40 -3.30 -5.25 20.26
N GLY A 41 -2.41 -6.09 19.73
CA GLY A 41 -1.44 -6.86 20.51
C GLY A 41 -0.16 -6.07 20.88
N ILE A 42 0.04 -4.87 20.34
CA ILE A 42 1.27 -4.09 20.49
C ILE A 42 1.14 -3.16 21.70
N LYS A 43 2.06 -3.29 22.66
CA LYS A 43 2.05 -2.50 23.90
C LYS A 43 2.23 -0.99 23.66
N ASP A 44 3.13 -0.64 22.74
CA ASP A 44 3.41 0.74 22.35
C ASP A 44 3.56 0.82 20.81
N PRO A 45 2.45 1.07 20.08
CA PRO A 45 2.47 1.11 18.62
C PRO A 45 3.21 2.33 18.05
N MET A 46 3.60 3.30 18.87
CA MET A 46 4.39 4.46 18.47
C MET A 46 5.90 4.20 18.59
N ARG A 47 6.31 3.16 19.32
CA ARG A 47 7.74 2.86 19.57
C ARG A 47 8.38 2.26 18.31
N ARG A 48 9.54 2.79 17.93
CA ARG A 48 10.42 2.19 16.92
C ARG A 48 11.32 1.13 17.53
N THR A 49 11.58 0.07 16.78
CA THR A 49 12.53 -0.98 17.15
C THR A 49 13.68 -1.02 16.13
N GLY A 50 14.84 -0.51 16.52
CA GLY A 50 15.98 -0.30 15.62
C GLY A 50 15.66 0.70 14.52
N ASP A 51 16.04 0.39 13.28
CA ASP A 51 15.84 1.26 12.11
C ASP A 51 14.45 1.09 11.46
N ARG A 52 13.64 0.15 11.94
CA ARG A 52 12.30 -0.08 11.41
C ARG A 52 11.33 1.02 11.83
N TRP A 53 10.34 1.26 11.02
CA TRP A 53 9.21 2.10 11.39
C TRP A 53 8.43 1.48 12.55
N SER A 54 7.75 2.31 13.33
CA SER A 54 6.79 1.85 14.33
C SER A 54 5.51 1.32 13.65
N ALA A 55 4.72 0.52 14.37
CA ALA A 55 3.43 0.05 13.86
C ALA A 55 2.53 1.19 13.39
N SER A 56 2.49 2.30 14.15
CA SER A 56 1.76 3.51 13.74
C SER A 56 2.25 4.09 12.42
N MET A 57 3.57 4.16 12.21
CA MET A 57 4.14 4.68 10.97
C MET A 57 3.77 3.81 9.76
N TYR A 58 3.77 2.49 9.90
CA TYR A 58 3.31 1.58 8.84
C TYR A 58 1.82 1.78 8.51
N VAL A 59 0.95 2.00 9.49
CA VAL A 59 -0.47 2.32 9.23
C VAL A 59 -0.60 3.60 8.40
N TRP A 60 0.13 4.66 8.75
CA TRP A 60 0.10 5.91 7.98
C TRP A 60 0.72 5.78 6.60
N HIS A 61 1.74 4.93 6.45
CA HIS A 61 2.27 4.58 5.15
C HIS A 61 1.21 3.89 4.27
N LEU A 62 0.49 2.91 4.81
CA LEU A 62 -0.61 2.25 4.08
C LEU A 62 -1.71 3.23 3.64
N VAL A 63 -2.02 4.23 4.46
CA VAL A 63 -2.93 5.32 4.07
C VAL A 63 -2.43 6.02 2.81
N ASP A 64 -1.14 6.37 2.76
CA ASP A 64 -0.58 7.11 1.63
C ASP A 64 -0.40 6.22 0.40
N VAL A 65 -0.01 4.96 0.56
CA VAL A 65 0.02 3.97 -0.52
C VAL A 65 -1.32 3.89 -1.23
N LEU A 66 -2.42 3.78 -0.47
CA LEU A 66 -3.75 3.64 -1.05
C LEU A 66 -4.29 4.96 -1.63
N ARG A 67 -3.97 6.11 -1.04
CA ARG A 67 -4.30 7.42 -1.62
C ARG A 67 -3.60 7.64 -2.96
N ILE A 68 -2.28 7.43 -2.98
CA ILE A 68 -1.49 7.56 -4.21
C ILE A 68 -1.93 6.51 -5.24
N GLY A 69 -2.23 5.29 -4.79
CA GLY A 69 -2.78 4.23 -5.63
C GLY A 69 -4.11 4.62 -6.26
N THR A 70 -5.01 5.25 -5.50
CA THR A 70 -6.28 5.80 -5.99
C THR A 70 -6.06 6.84 -7.09
N GLU A 71 -5.17 7.80 -6.85
CA GLU A 71 -4.84 8.84 -7.85
C GLU A 71 -4.26 8.23 -9.13
N ARG A 72 -3.40 7.21 -9.01
CA ARG A 72 -2.84 6.49 -10.17
C ARG A 72 -3.90 5.74 -10.97
N LEU A 73 -4.86 5.08 -10.30
CA LEU A 73 -5.99 4.42 -10.95
C LEU A 73 -6.94 5.42 -11.62
N LEU A 74 -7.15 6.60 -11.01
CA LEU A 74 -7.92 7.68 -11.63
C LEU A 74 -7.21 8.24 -12.85
N THR A 75 -5.89 8.46 -12.78
CA THR A 75 -5.09 8.90 -13.93
C THR A 75 -5.18 7.89 -15.07
N LEU A 76 -5.06 6.60 -14.78
CA LEU A 76 -5.21 5.54 -15.75
C LEU A 76 -6.59 5.54 -16.41
N THR A 77 -7.65 5.85 -15.67
CA THR A 77 -9.03 5.85 -16.17
C THR A 77 -9.35 7.10 -17.00
N HIS A 78 -8.86 8.27 -16.58
CA HIS A 78 -9.29 9.57 -17.15
C HIS A 78 -8.23 10.23 -18.05
N ASP A 79 -6.97 9.81 -17.97
CA ASP A 79 -5.85 10.43 -18.68
C ASP A 79 -4.80 9.37 -19.06
N ALA A 80 -5.27 8.31 -19.72
CA ALA A 80 -4.43 7.19 -20.15
C ALA A 80 -3.26 7.66 -21.03
N GLY A 81 -2.09 7.03 -20.84
CA GLY A 81 -0.85 7.42 -21.50
C GLY A 81 -0.07 8.51 -20.80
N ARG A 82 -0.64 9.17 -19.79
CA ARG A 82 0.08 10.17 -18.99
C ARG A 82 1.16 9.52 -18.12
N GLY A 83 2.24 10.27 -17.88
CA GLY A 83 3.24 9.91 -16.89
C GLY A 83 2.74 10.13 -15.47
N ILE A 84 3.00 9.17 -14.61
CA ILE A 84 2.81 9.30 -13.16
C ILE A 84 4.16 9.47 -12.47
N THR A 85 4.18 10.10 -11.30
CA THR A 85 5.41 10.39 -10.58
C THR A 85 5.82 9.27 -9.63
N CYS A 86 7.15 9.15 -9.40
CA CYS A 86 7.67 8.44 -8.24
C CYS A 86 7.40 9.24 -6.97
N TRP A 87 7.36 8.53 -5.86
CA TRP A 87 7.43 9.13 -4.54
C TRP A 87 8.42 8.33 -3.68
N ASP A 88 9.03 9.02 -2.74
CA ASP A 88 9.94 8.43 -1.76
C ASP A 88 9.16 8.30 -0.45
N GLU A 89 8.98 7.07 0.01
CA GLU A 89 8.22 6.76 1.21
C GLU A 89 8.85 7.34 2.48
N ASN A 90 10.17 7.37 2.56
CA ASN A 90 10.88 7.90 3.73
C ASN A 90 10.78 9.44 3.77
N ALA A 91 10.99 10.10 2.63
CA ALA A 91 10.83 11.54 2.52
C ALA A 91 9.39 11.98 2.84
N LEU A 92 8.39 11.23 2.38
CA LEU A 92 6.99 11.52 2.68
C LEU A 92 6.67 11.29 4.16
N ALA A 93 7.15 10.18 4.75
CA ALA A 93 6.98 9.88 6.17
C ALA A 93 7.59 10.95 7.06
N GLU A 94 8.76 11.48 6.69
CA GLU A 94 9.42 12.59 7.38
C GLU A 94 8.63 13.89 7.24
N ALA A 95 8.26 14.28 6.03
CA ALA A 95 7.51 15.50 5.74
C ALA A 95 6.15 15.53 6.47
N ARG A 96 5.47 14.41 6.55
CA ARG A 96 4.19 14.24 7.25
C ARG A 96 4.33 13.91 8.73
N ARG A 97 5.55 13.72 9.22
CA ARG A 97 5.86 13.43 10.62
C ARG A 97 5.09 12.21 11.15
N TYR A 98 5.12 11.08 10.45
CA TYR A 98 4.40 9.86 10.84
C TYR A 98 4.65 9.46 12.30
N GLN A 99 5.85 9.71 12.82
CA GLN A 99 6.23 9.42 14.20
C GLN A 99 5.40 10.17 15.26
N LEU A 100 4.70 11.24 14.87
CA LEU A 100 3.84 12.03 15.76
C LEU A 100 2.35 11.75 15.56
N LEU A 101 1.99 10.94 14.57
CA LEU A 101 0.60 10.70 14.22
C LEU A 101 0.00 9.55 15.02
N SER A 102 -1.22 9.77 15.54
CA SER A 102 -1.95 8.77 16.32
C SER A 102 -2.28 7.53 15.49
N PRO A 103 -1.98 6.29 15.97
CA PRO A 103 -2.39 5.06 15.31
C PRO A 103 -3.92 4.92 15.23
N ALA A 104 -4.66 5.34 16.25
CA ALA A 104 -6.12 5.27 16.24
C ALA A 104 -6.74 6.13 15.14
N VAL A 105 -6.22 7.35 14.93
CA VAL A 105 -6.64 8.19 13.82
C VAL A 105 -6.20 7.58 12.49
N GLY A 106 -4.99 7.02 12.42
CA GLY A 106 -4.48 6.32 11.24
C GLY A 106 -5.41 5.19 10.78
N LEU A 107 -5.90 4.37 11.71
CA LEU A 107 -6.84 3.27 11.39
C LEU A 107 -8.17 3.78 10.81
N ILE A 108 -8.72 4.88 11.35
CA ILE A 108 -9.94 5.51 10.81
C ILE A 108 -9.68 6.02 9.38
N VAL A 109 -8.56 6.69 9.17
CA VAL A 109 -8.18 7.23 7.86
C VAL A 109 -7.86 6.12 6.87
N LEU A 110 -7.27 5.00 7.31
CA LEU A 110 -7.01 3.82 6.50
C LEU A 110 -8.32 3.22 5.97
N GLN A 111 -9.35 3.12 6.81
CA GLN A 111 -10.67 2.64 6.36
C GLN A 111 -11.22 3.49 5.22
N SER A 112 -11.14 4.83 5.33
CA SER A 112 -11.59 5.74 4.27
C SER A 112 -10.75 5.62 3.00
N ALA A 113 -9.42 5.46 3.14
CA ALA A 113 -8.51 5.26 2.00
C ALA A 113 -8.81 3.94 1.27
N VAL A 114 -9.06 2.85 2.01
CA VAL A 114 -9.45 1.55 1.45
C VAL A 114 -10.77 1.66 0.70
N GLN A 115 -11.78 2.32 1.25
CA GLN A 115 -13.07 2.51 0.58
C GLN A 115 -12.92 3.26 -0.75
N ALA A 116 -12.18 4.36 -0.77
CA ALA A 116 -11.92 5.13 -1.98
C ALA A 116 -11.13 4.30 -3.02
N TRP A 117 -10.09 3.60 -2.57
CA TRP A 117 -9.27 2.79 -3.44
C TRP A 117 -10.04 1.61 -4.04
N THR A 118 -10.81 0.86 -3.25
CA THR A 118 -11.59 -0.29 -3.73
C THR A 118 -12.66 0.13 -4.73
N ALA A 119 -13.35 1.25 -4.48
CA ALA A 119 -14.32 1.82 -5.42
C ALA A 119 -13.66 2.19 -6.75
N THR A 120 -12.49 2.82 -6.71
CA THR A 120 -11.73 3.20 -7.90
C THR A 120 -11.18 1.97 -8.64
N ALA A 121 -10.64 1.01 -7.90
CA ALA A 121 -10.12 -0.24 -8.46
C ALA A 121 -11.22 -1.05 -9.16
N ALA A 122 -12.47 -1.01 -8.68
CA ALA A 122 -13.58 -1.73 -9.30
C ALA A 122 -13.90 -1.24 -10.72
N VAL A 123 -13.72 0.05 -11.00
CA VAL A 123 -14.06 0.69 -12.28
C VAL A 123 -12.84 1.00 -13.16
N ALA A 124 -11.62 0.73 -12.70
CA ALA A 124 -10.41 1.01 -13.45
C ALA A 124 -10.35 0.20 -14.75
N SER A 125 -10.10 0.90 -15.88
CA SER A 125 -10.03 0.30 -17.20
C SER A 125 -8.93 -0.77 -17.30
N ALA A 126 -9.27 -1.92 -17.86
CA ALA A 126 -8.31 -3.01 -18.05
C ALA A 126 -7.29 -2.73 -19.18
N ASP A 127 -7.70 -1.92 -20.18
CA ASP A 127 -6.92 -1.69 -21.40
C ASP A 127 -6.10 -0.40 -21.35
N ALA A 128 -6.30 0.43 -20.32
CA ALA A 128 -5.56 1.68 -20.17
C ALA A 128 -4.19 1.45 -19.53
N GLU A 129 -3.25 2.32 -19.87
CA GLU A 129 -1.85 2.27 -19.39
C GLU A 129 -1.38 3.65 -18.96
N VAL A 130 -0.46 3.69 -18.00
CA VAL A 130 0.27 4.89 -17.56
C VAL A 130 1.78 4.62 -17.57
N HIS A 131 2.59 5.67 -17.63
CA HIS A 131 4.05 5.57 -17.60
C HIS A 131 4.61 5.94 -16.23
N HIS A 132 5.24 4.98 -15.57
CA HIS A 132 5.95 5.19 -14.31
C HIS A 132 7.46 5.32 -14.57
N PRO A 133 8.16 6.36 -14.04
CA PRO A 133 9.58 6.58 -14.35
C PRO A 133 10.49 5.40 -13.99
N GLN A 134 10.20 4.70 -12.90
CA GLN A 134 11.00 3.58 -12.40
C GLN A 134 10.51 2.23 -12.93
N PHE A 135 9.19 2.05 -13.07
CA PHE A 135 8.59 0.76 -13.37
C PHE A 135 8.17 0.60 -14.84
N GLY A 136 8.29 1.65 -15.66
CA GLY A 136 7.86 1.62 -17.05
C GLY A 136 6.34 1.66 -17.20
N VAL A 137 5.78 0.87 -18.10
CA VAL A 137 4.34 0.85 -18.37
C VAL A 137 3.60 0.03 -17.32
N LEU A 138 2.56 0.60 -16.73
CA LEU A 138 1.66 -0.04 -15.76
C LEU A 138 0.22 0.04 -16.26
N GLY A 139 -0.48 -1.07 -16.26
CA GLY A 139 -1.93 -1.15 -16.39
C GLY A 139 -2.61 -1.22 -15.03
N ALA A 140 -3.94 -1.35 -15.03
CA ALA A 140 -4.71 -1.45 -13.79
C ALA A 140 -4.28 -2.62 -12.91
N ILE A 141 -4.03 -3.78 -13.51
CA ILE A 141 -3.68 -4.98 -12.74
C ILE A 141 -2.33 -4.84 -12.03
N GLU A 142 -1.34 -4.22 -12.68
CA GLU A 142 -0.03 -3.99 -12.08
C GLU A 142 -0.12 -3.01 -10.90
N ILE A 143 -0.90 -1.92 -11.03
CA ILE A 143 -1.13 -0.96 -9.94
C ILE A 143 -1.86 -1.64 -8.77
N ILE A 144 -2.91 -2.41 -9.06
CA ILE A 144 -3.71 -3.12 -8.04
C ILE A 144 -2.85 -4.13 -7.28
N ARG A 145 -2.08 -4.98 -7.98
CA ARG A 145 -1.20 -5.97 -7.35
C ARG A 145 -0.10 -5.32 -6.50
N ARG A 146 0.48 -4.23 -6.98
CA ARG A 146 1.48 -3.48 -6.21
C ARG A 146 0.90 -2.91 -4.91
N ASN A 147 -0.29 -2.32 -4.95
CA ASN A 147 -0.94 -1.82 -3.74
C ASN A 147 -1.35 -2.97 -2.79
N ALA A 148 -1.83 -4.08 -3.32
CA ALA A 148 -2.12 -5.27 -2.52
C ALA A 148 -0.86 -5.86 -1.88
N HIS A 149 0.26 -5.88 -2.60
CA HIS A 149 1.57 -6.27 -2.05
C HIS A 149 1.99 -5.35 -0.89
N GLU A 150 1.92 -4.02 -1.06
CA GLU A 150 2.25 -3.07 0.01
C GLU A 150 1.41 -3.32 1.26
N VAL A 151 0.09 -3.55 1.09
CA VAL A 151 -0.80 -3.88 2.20
C VAL A 151 -0.37 -5.20 2.87
N HIS A 152 -0.17 -6.26 2.10
CA HIS A 152 0.23 -7.57 2.62
C HIS A 152 1.57 -7.52 3.35
N HIS A 153 2.57 -6.88 2.73
CA HIS A 153 3.92 -6.76 3.26
C HIS A 153 3.94 -5.97 4.58
N HIS A 154 3.32 -4.81 4.61
CA HIS A 154 3.38 -3.95 5.79
C HIS A 154 2.44 -4.38 6.93
N LEU A 155 1.39 -5.15 6.67
CA LEU A 155 0.68 -5.85 7.73
C LEU A 155 1.58 -6.88 8.43
N MET A 156 2.46 -7.56 7.69
CA MET A 156 3.49 -8.42 8.28
C MET A 156 4.49 -7.60 9.11
N ASP A 157 4.92 -6.43 8.62
CA ASP A 157 5.83 -5.55 9.35
C ASP A 157 5.21 -5.02 10.65
N ILE A 158 3.92 -4.64 10.63
CA ILE A 158 3.17 -4.25 11.84
C ILE A 158 3.20 -5.38 12.87
N ASN A 159 2.91 -6.62 12.47
CA ASN A 159 2.93 -7.77 13.36
C ASN A 159 4.33 -8.05 13.94
N ARG A 160 5.39 -7.61 13.29
CA ARG A 160 6.79 -7.78 13.71
C ARG A 160 7.36 -6.55 14.41
N ALA A 161 6.58 -5.46 14.57
CA ALA A 161 7.10 -4.18 15.06
C ALA A 161 7.66 -4.26 16.49
N ASP A 162 7.08 -5.10 17.35
CA ASP A 162 7.54 -5.31 18.74
C ASP A 162 8.62 -6.40 18.89
N THR A 163 8.94 -7.14 17.83
CA THR A 163 9.92 -8.23 17.89
C THR A 163 11.33 -7.69 17.66
N PRO A 164 12.27 -7.83 18.61
CA PRO A 164 13.68 -7.55 18.38
C PRO A 164 14.21 -8.42 17.23
N ARG A 165 15.12 -7.85 16.41
CA ARG A 165 15.87 -8.64 15.42
C ARG A 165 16.88 -9.53 16.11
#